data_30d96285df3e85b5dcd7eb10799ac6cd
#
_entry.id   30d96285df3e85b5dcd7eb10799ac6cd
#
_cell.length_a   1.000
_cell.length_b   1.000
_cell.length_c   1.000
_cell.angle_alpha   90.00
_cell.angle_beta   90.00
_cell.angle_gamma   90.00
#
_symmetry.space_group_name_H-M   'P 1'
#
loop_
_entity.id
_entity.type
_entity.pdbx_description
1 polymer ?
#
loop_
_entity_poly.entity_id
_entity_poly.type
_entity_poly.pdbx_seq_one_letter_code
_entity_poly.pdbx_strand_id
1 'polypeptide(L)'
;MAAKKTERNPVKELGSKMQEIFEEFFGECIDNDGVLRARLNNMGVVNTQVIVDVMLEGGISEDAPYGVLHFHHTLAHNIEDEALANLLISLNGLNHIINAGPFPGFGCFCYYEPLNQVYLSYRMPVNLNNIEAEYDNIRYYLGSLYEQLDLFVDFIMFAASSPDSMDITDYMNYLDEVSDLNDFEERLRAYEGLITEIMEENGIEIEDVPDEDEEEEDTES
;
A
#
# COMPACT_ATOMS: atom_id res chain seq x y z
N MET A 1 42.58 -33.90 -4.01
CA MET A 1 41.96 -32.75 -3.34
C MET A 1 40.48 -32.80 -3.65
N ALA A 2 39.63 -33.15 -2.67
CA ALA A 2 38.20 -33.14 -2.83
C ALA A 2 37.74 -31.67 -2.76
N ALA A 3 37.06 -31.17 -3.80
CA ALA A 3 36.45 -29.85 -3.79
C ALA A 3 35.43 -29.81 -2.64
N LYS A 4 35.60 -28.89 -1.70
CA LYS A 4 34.57 -28.57 -0.70
C LYS A 4 33.32 -28.19 -1.48
N LYS A 5 32.29 -29.04 -1.45
CA LYS A 5 30.93 -28.64 -1.87
C LYS A 5 30.53 -27.48 -0.95
N THR A 6 30.43 -26.29 -1.49
CA THR A 6 29.86 -25.16 -0.78
C THR A 6 28.44 -25.58 -0.44
N GLU A 7 28.08 -25.71 0.81
CA GLU A 7 26.73 -26.01 1.23
C GLU A 7 25.81 -24.87 0.72
N ARG A 8 24.81 -25.25 -0.06
CA ARG A 8 23.79 -24.33 -0.55
C ARG A 8 23.02 -23.78 0.65
N ASN A 9 23.00 -22.48 0.81
CA ASN A 9 22.15 -21.82 1.80
C ASN A 9 20.94 -21.18 1.08
N PRO A 10 19.78 -21.86 1.08
CA PRO A 10 18.61 -21.40 0.33
C PRO A 10 18.04 -20.09 0.86
N VAL A 11 18.18 -19.82 2.16
CA VAL A 11 17.71 -18.55 2.76
C VAL A 11 18.51 -17.36 2.22
N LYS A 12 19.85 -17.51 2.14
CA LYS A 12 20.72 -16.48 1.58
C LYS A 12 20.48 -16.28 0.07
N GLU A 13 20.23 -17.36 -0.66
CA GLU A 13 19.92 -17.31 -2.09
C GLU A 13 18.58 -16.56 -2.34
N LEU A 14 17.55 -16.88 -1.54
CA LEU A 14 16.27 -16.18 -1.60
C LEU A 14 16.42 -14.68 -1.23
N GLY A 15 17.19 -14.36 -0.17
CA GLY A 15 17.48 -12.97 0.21
C GLY A 15 18.11 -12.17 -0.93
N SER A 16 19.09 -12.75 -1.63
CA SER A 16 19.71 -12.10 -2.79
C SER A 16 18.74 -11.89 -3.96
N LYS A 17 17.87 -12.88 -4.21
CA LYS A 17 16.83 -12.75 -5.25
C LYS A 17 15.76 -11.70 -4.88
N MET A 18 15.38 -11.63 -3.61
CA MET A 18 14.48 -10.58 -3.13
C MET A 18 15.08 -9.20 -3.29
N GLN A 19 16.37 -9.03 -3.01
CA GLN A 19 17.05 -7.77 -3.20
C GLN A 19 17.04 -7.36 -4.69
N GLU A 20 17.34 -8.28 -5.63
CA GLU A 20 17.26 -8.03 -7.06
C GLU A 20 15.85 -7.54 -7.48
N ILE A 21 14.80 -8.20 -6.99
CA ILE A 21 13.39 -7.82 -7.26
C ILE A 21 13.09 -6.43 -6.69
N PHE A 22 13.50 -6.15 -5.46
CA PHE A 22 13.28 -4.87 -4.81
C PHE A 22 13.98 -3.71 -5.53
N GLU A 23 15.23 -3.91 -5.95
CA GLU A 23 15.98 -2.92 -6.73
C GLU A 23 15.32 -2.66 -8.10
N GLU A 24 14.75 -3.69 -8.72
CA GLU A 24 14.04 -3.55 -9.99
C GLU A 24 12.71 -2.79 -9.84
N PHE A 25 11.90 -3.09 -8.80
CA PHE A 25 10.59 -2.46 -8.59
C PHE A 25 10.69 -1.06 -7.98
N PHE A 26 11.62 -0.83 -7.07
CA PHE A 26 11.66 0.37 -6.22
C PHE A 26 12.92 1.23 -6.42
N GLY A 27 13.88 0.75 -7.20
CA GLY A 27 15.14 1.43 -7.48
C GLY A 27 16.16 1.28 -6.34
N GLU A 28 15.81 1.65 -5.12
CA GLU A 28 16.70 1.55 -3.96
C GLU A 28 16.06 0.72 -2.86
N CYS A 29 16.82 -0.21 -2.27
CA CYS A 29 16.39 -0.92 -1.08
C CYS A 29 17.52 -0.94 -0.03
N ILE A 30 17.11 -1.06 1.24
CA ILE A 30 18.01 -1.17 2.38
C ILE A 30 17.78 -2.53 3.00
N ASP A 31 18.86 -3.31 3.17
CA ASP A 31 18.84 -4.51 4.01
C ASP A 31 19.18 -4.11 5.45
N ASN A 32 18.23 -4.30 6.36
CA ASN A 32 18.36 -4.07 7.77
C ASN A 32 18.14 -5.38 8.53
N ASP A 33 19.21 -6.11 8.76
CA ASP A 33 19.21 -7.40 9.50
C ASP A 33 18.21 -8.43 8.95
N GLY A 34 18.14 -8.55 7.61
CA GLY A 34 17.28 -9.52 6.93
C GLY A 34 15.86 -9.01 6.65
N VAL A 35 15.59 -7.75 6.93
CA VAL A 35 14.40 -7.03 6.48
C VAL A 35 14.80 -6.13 5.31
N LEU A 36 14.30 -6.45 4.12
CA LEU A 36 14.46 -5.57 2.96
C LEU A 36 13.40 -4.46 3.04
N ARG A 37 13.88 -3.23 3.05
CA ARG A 37 13.03 -2.04 3.10
C ARG A 37 13.18 -1.19 1.85
N ALA A 38 12.07 -0.81 1.27
CA ALA A 38 11.99 0.16 0.19
C ALA A 38 10.92 1.23 0.49
N ARG A 39 10.88 2.25 -0.35
CA ARG A 39 9.93 3.35 -0.24
C ARG A 39 9.23 3.53 -1.58
N LEU A 40 7.91 3.45 -1.55
CA LEU A 40 7.04 3.84 -2.64
C LEU A 40 6.65 5.31 -2.45
N ASN A 41 6.80 6.10 -3.49
CA ASN A 41 6.37 7.49 -3.49
C ASN A 41 5.23 7.65 -4.51
N ASN A 42 4.44 8.70 -4.34
CA ASN A 42 3.37 9.08 -5.26
C ASN A 42 2.31 7.97 -5.44
N MET A 43 1.92 7.35 -4.33
CA MET A 43 0.84 6.36 -4.31
C MET A 43 -0.51 7.07 -4.21
N GLY A 44 -1.47 6.63 -5.02
CA GLY A 44 -2.78 7.27 -5.14
C GLY A 44 -2.71 8.67 -5.74
N VAL A 45 -3.83 9.38 -5.73
CA VAL A 45 -3.91 10.76 -6.22
C VAL A 45 -3.43 11.80 -5.21
N VAL A 46 -3.41 11.47 -3.89
CA VAL A 46 -2.89 12.35 -2.85
C VAL A 46 -1.38 12.22 -2.62
N ASN A 47 -0.67 11.48 -3.49
CA ASN A 47 0.78 11.30 -3.45
C ASN A 47 1.32 10.73 -2.13
N THR A 48 0.64 9.75 -1.57
CA THR A 48 1.04 9.11 -0.32
C THR A 48 2.38 8.38 -0.46
N GLN A 49 3.18 8.40 0.60
CA GLN A 49 4.39 7.61 0.71
C GLN A 49 4.13 6.34 1.51
N VAL A 50 4.46 5.18 0.95
CA VAL A 50 4.33 3.87 1.59
C VAL A 50 5.70 3.27 1.86
N ILE A 51 5.92 2.75 3.06
CA ILE A 51 7.12 1.99 3.41
C ILE A 51 6.82 0.51 3.19
N VAL A 52 7.63 -0.12 2.35
CA VAL A 52 7.53 -1.55 2.01
C VAL A 52 8.62 -2.31 2.74
N ASP A 53 8.23 -3.20 3.63
CA ASP A 53 9.13 -4.11 4.31
C ASP A 53 8.83 -5.54 3.87
N VAL A 54 9.88 -6.30 3.55
CA VAL A 54 9.78 -7.75 3.32
C VAL A 54 10.80 -8.47 4.16
N MET A 55 10.33 -9.48 4.87
CA MET A 55 11.18 -10.34 5.68
C MET A 55 10.96 -11.81 5.33
N LEU A 56 12.03 -12.59 5.35
CA LEU A 56 11.95 -14.05 5.27
C LEU A 56 11.80 -14.60 6.69
N GLU A 57 10.61 -15.08 7.00
CA GLU A 57 10.38 -15.88 8.20
C GLU A 57 10.81 -17.32 7.91
N GLY A 58 11.66 -17.88 8.77
CA GLY A 58 12.11 -19.27 8.64
C GLY A 58 10.95 -20.27 8.65
N GLY A 59 11.17 -21.45 8.09
CA GLY A 59 10.23 -22.55 8.19
C GLY A 59 10.05 -23.02 9.63
N ILE A 60 8.97 -23.80 9.88
CA ILE A 60 8.63 -24.33 11.20
C ILE A 60 9.74 -25.26 11.77
N SER A 61 10.60 -25.78 10.89
CA SER A 61 11.79 -26.54 11.24
C SER A 61 12.95 -26.23 10.30
N GLU A 62 14.21 -26.47 10.74
CA GLU A 62 15.43 -26.28 9.92
C GLU A 62 15.40 -27.09 8.62
N ASP A 63 14.69 -28.20 8.60
CA ASP A 63 14.54 -29.09 7.44
C ASP A 63 13.28 -28.77 6.61
N ALA A 64 12.50 -27.75 6.96
CA ALA A 64 11.29 -27.42 6.21
C ALA A 64 11.67 -26.94 4.80
N PRO A 65 11.05 -27.52 3.74
CA PRO A 65 11.32 -27.11 2.37
C PRO A 65 10.72 -25.75 2.02
N TYR A 66 9.96 -25.15 2.94
CA TYR A 66 9.24 -23.91 2.76
C TYR A 66 9.67 -22.86 3.77
N GLY A 67 9.85 -21.63 3.30
CA GLY A 67 9.88 -20.41 4.09
C GLY A 67 8.59 -19.63 3.90
N VAL A 68 8.47 -18.51 4.60
CA VAL A 68 7.38 -17.55 4.43
C VAL A 68 7.98 -16.18 4.18
N LEU A 69 7.66 -15.55 3.06
CA LEU A 69 7.90 -14.14 2.85
C LEU A 69 6.75 -13.36 3.47
N HIS A 70 7.07 -12.48 4.39
CA HIS A 70 6.12 -11.57 4.99
C HIS A 70 6.31 -10.17 4.40
N PHE A 71 5.31 -9.73 3.64
CA PHE A 71 5.19 -8.38 3.12
C PHE A 71 4.43 -7.53 4.13
N HIS A 72 5.02 -6.41 4.53
CA HIS A 72 4.44 -5.46 5.46
C HIS A 72 4.60 -4.06 4.89
N HIS A 73 3.49 -3.45 4.49
CA HIS A 73 3.47 -2.15 3.84
C HIS A 73 2.79 -1.15 4.76
N THR A 74 3.56 -0.22 5.31
CA THR A 74 3.05 0.82 6.21
C THR A 74 2.53 2.00 5.41
N LEU A 75 1.24 2.35 5.64
CA LEU A 75 0.55 3.43 4.94
C LEU A 75 0.46 4.70 5.79
N ALA A 76 0.00 4.58 7.05
CA ALA A 76 -0.25 5.72 7.90
C ALA A 76 0.21 5.46 9.34
N HIS A 77 0.53 6.54 10.04
CA HIS A 77 0.90 6.58 11.45
C HIS A 77 0.17 7.70 12.16
N ASN A 78 0.12 7.62 13.49
CA ASN A 78 -0.42 8.66 14.36
C ASN A 78 -1.88 8.99 14.03
N ILE A 79 -2.69 7.95 13.89
CA ILE A 79 -4.12 8.07 13.66
C ILE A 79 -4.76 8.77 14.86
N GLU A 80 -5.57 9.78 14.61
CA GLU A 80 -6.29 10.51 15.66
C GLU A 80 -7.43 9.67 16.23
N ASP A 81 -7.67 9.79 17.53
CA ASP A 81 -8.70 8.98 18.22
C ASP A 81 -10.11 9.20 17.61
N GLU A 82 -10.37 10.39 17.07
CA GLU A 82 -11.65 10.76 16.44
C GLU A 82 -11.88 10.04 15.11
N ALA A 83 -10.81 9.76 14.35
CA ALA A 83 -10.87 9.03 13.10
C ALA A 83 -10.87 7.49 13.28
N LEU A 84 -10.42 6.98 14.43
CA LEU A 84 -10.14 5.56 14.63
C LEU A 84 -11.36 4.66 14.39
N ALA A 85 -12.55 5.07 14.83
CA ALA A 85 -13.76 4.26 14.68
C ALA A 85 -14.12 4.09 13.18
N ASN A 86 -14.08 5.18 12.41
CA ASN A 86 -14.36 5.16 10.97
C ASN A 86 -13.28 4.38 10.21
N LEU A 87 -12.02 4.58 10.56
CA LEU A 87 -10.91 3.80 9.99
C LEU A 87 -11.14 2.29 10.15
N LEU A 88 -11.48 1.81 11.34
CA LEU A 88 -11.70 0.39 11.60
C LEU A 88 -12.87 -0.18 10.78
N ILE A 89 -13.96 0.59 10.63
CA ILE A 89 -15.10 0.23 9.78
C ILE A 89 -14.67 0.16 8.32
N SER A 90 -13.95 1.17 7.84
CA SER A 90 -13.44 1.26 6.47
C SER A 90 -12.49 0.11 6.12
N LEU A 91 -11.52 -0.19 7.00
CA LEU A 91 -10.61 -1.33 6.81
C LEU A 91 -11.36 -2.67 6.77
N ASN A 92 -12.40 -2.84 7.59
CA ASN A 92 -13.20 -4.06 7.57
C ASN A 92 -14.00 -4.19 6.26
N GLY A 93 -14.62 -3.12 5.78
CA GLY A 93 -15.32 -3.06 4.51
C GLY A 93 -14.39 -3.36 3.34
N LEU A 94 -13.24 -2.70 3.30
CA LEU A 94 -12.21 -2.91 2.28
C LEU A 94 -11.70 -4.35 2.26
N ASN A 95 -11.35 -4.92 3.41
CA ASN A 95 -10.93 -6.31 3.51
C ASN A 95 -12.02 -7.28 3.06
N HIS A 96 -13.30 -6.95 3.27
CA HIS A 96 -14.40 -7.77 2.76
C HIS A 96 -14.43 -7.77 1.23
N ILE A 97 -14.30 -6.62 0.60
CA ILE A 97 -14.26 -6.50 -0.88
C ILE A 97 -13.07 -7.26 -1.47
N ILE A 98 -11.89 -7.10 -0.89
CA ILE A 98 -10.66 -7.77 -1.34
C ILE A 98 -10.77 -9.30 -1.22
N ASN A 99 -11.33 -9.82 -0.13
CA ASN A 99 -11.34 -11.26 0.15
C ASN A 99 -12.59 -11.99 -0.36
N ALA A 100 -13.72 -11.30 -0.54
CA ALA A 100 -14.99 -11.90 -0.92
C ALA A 100 -15.63 -11.29 -2.17
N GLY A 101 -15.11 -10.16 -2.64
CA GLY A 101 -15.62 -9.43 -3.79
C GLY A 101 -15.02 -9.89 -5.13
N PRO A 102 -15.38 -9.24 -6.21
CA PRO A 102 -14.84 -9.49 -7.55
C PRO A 102 -13.37 -9.02 -7.71
N PHE A 103 -12.83 -8.30 -6.74
CA PHE A 103 -11.49 -7.75 -6.79
C PHE A 103 -10.47 -8.80 -6.36
N PRO A 104 -9.53 -9.22 -7.22
CA PRO A 104 -8.50 -10.19 -6.86
C PRO A 104 -7.42 -9.51 -6.02
N GLY A 105 -7.67 -9.38 -4.72
CA GLY A 105 -6.71 -8.78 -3.81
C GLY A 105 -5.98 -9.81 -2.96
N PHE A 106 -4.91 -9.37 -2.31
CA PHE A 106 -4.06 -10.18 -1.46
C PHE A 106 -3.83 -9.51 -0.10
N GLY A 107 -3.76 -10.33 0.95
CA GLY A 107 -3.48 -9.84 2.29
C GLY A 107 -4.67 -9.17 2.96
N CYS A 108 -4.36 -8.41 3.99
CA CYS A 108 -5.34 -7.67 4.78
C CYS A 108 -4.77 -6.30 5.17
N PHE A 109 -5.57 -5.26 5.07
CA PHE A 109 -5.29 -3.99 5.71
C PHE A 109 -5.63 -4.08 7.20
N CYS A 110 -4.70 -3.67 8.03
CA CYS A 110 -4.75 -3.83 9.46
C CYS A 110 -4.40 -2.51 10.17
N TYR A 111 -4.97 -2.33 11.36
CA TYR A 111 -4.53 -1.33 12.31
C TYR A 111 -3.81 -2.00 13.49
N TYR A 112 -2.66 -1.45 13.89
CA TYR A 112 -1.88 -1.94 15.02
C TYR A 112 -1.78 -0.87 16.10
N GLU A 113 -2.61 -1.01 17.13
CA GLU A 113 -2.75 -0.05 18.23
C GLU A 113 -1.42 0.33 18.91
N PRO A 114 -0.51 -0.60 19.24
CA PRO A 114 0.72 -0.24 19.95
C PRO A 114 1.65 0.72 19.19
N LEU A 115 1.59 0.76 17.87
CA LEU A 115 2.35 1.66 17.02
C LEU A 115 1.48 2.75 16.39
N ASN A 116 0.18 2.74 16.67
CA ASN A 116 -0.81 3.62 16.05
C ASN A 116 -0.61 3.72 14.53
N GLN A 117 -0.67 2.56 13.85
CA GLN A 117 -0.21 2.38 12.48
C GLN A 117 -1.20 1.59 11.65
N VAL A 118 -1.43 2.04 10.41
CA VAL A 118 -2.15 1.29 9.39
C VAL A 118 -1.16 0.65 8.43
N TYR A 119 -1.37 -0.61 8.11
CA TYR A 119 -0.50 -1.37 7.21
C TYR A 119 -1.25 -2.43 6.42
N LEU A 120 -0.74 -2.79 5.25
CA LEU A 120 -1.12 -3.99 4.51
C LEU A 120 -0.17 -5.12 4.89
N SER A 121 -0.70 -6.29 5.22
CA SER A 121 0.08 -7.50 5.54
C SER A 121 -0.30 -8.64 4.62
N TYR A 122 0.71 -9.27 4.03
CA TYR A 122 0.56 -10.50 3.25
C TYR A 122 1.68 -11.49 3.54
N ARG A 123 1.33 -12.77 3.70
CA ARG A 123 2.29 -13.85 3.92
C ARG A 123 2.24 -14.85 2.79
N MET A 124 3.34 -14.98 2.07
CA MET A 124 3.50 -15.86 0.93
C MET A 124 4.41 -17.04 1.30
N PRO A 125 3.94 -18.30 1.23
CA PRO A 125 4.83 -19.46 1.35
C PRO A 125 5.71 -19.57 0.10
N VAL A 126 7.00 -19.84 0.30
CA VAL A 126 7.98 -20.02 -0.77
C VAL A 126 8.70 -21.34 -0.65
N ASN A 127 8.94 -22.01 -1.77
CA ASN A 127 9.65 -23.29 -1.81
C ASN A 127 11.18 -23.05 -1.86
N LEU A 128 11.85 -23.26 -0.73
CA LEU A 128 13.29 -23.05 -0.60
C LEU A 128 14.13 -24.04 -1.42
N ASN A 129 13.55 -25.16 -1.87
CA ASN A 129 14.25 -26.12 -2.74
C ASN A 129 14.24 -25.70 -4.22
N ASN A 130 13.37 -24.77 -4.62
CA ASN A 130 13.22 -24.33 -6.01
C ASN A 130 12.98 -22.82 -6.10
N ILE A 131 13.93 -22.03 -5.62
CA ILE A 131 13.83 -20.56 -5.53
C ILE A 131 13.68 -19.93 -6.92
N GLU A 132 14.30 -20.49 -7.96
CA GLU A 132 14.17 -19.98 -9.32
C GLU A 132 12.73 -20.04 -9.84
N ALA A 133 11.95 -21.10 -9.47
CA ALA A 133 10.54 -21.17 -9.85
C ALA A 133 9.65 -20.20 -9.03
N GLU A 134 10.10 -19.77 -7.86
CA GLU A 134 9.37 -18.79 -7.04
C GLU A 134 9.59 -17.35 -7.50
N TYR A 135 10.63 -17.07 -8.30
CA TYR A 135 10.99 -15.71 -8.71
C TYR A 135 9.83 -14.99 -9.41
N ASP A 136 9.22 -15.63 -10.41
CA ASP A 136 8.10 -15.05 -11.16
C ASP A 136 6.85 -14.90 -10.28
N ASN A 137 6.61 -15.85 -9.37
CA ASN A 137 5.52 -15.77 -8.41
C ASN A 137 5.69 -14.57 -7.46
N ILE A 138 6.89 -14.38 -6.91
CA ILE A 138 7.19 -13.27 -6.01
C ILE A 138 6.97 -11.93 -6.73
N ARG A 139 7.46 -11.80 -7.96
CA ARG A 139 7.26 -10.59 -8.78
C ARG A 139 5.78 -10.31 -9.03
N TYR A 140 5.02 -11.34 -9.39
CA TYR A 140 3.58 -11.22 -9.61
C TYR A 140 2.86 -10.72 -8.35
N TYR A 141 3.10 -11.35 -7.19
CA TYR A 141 2.45 -10.94 -5.95
C TYR A 141 2.88 -9.54 -5.50
N LEU A 142 4.15 -9.19 -5.66
CA LEU A 142 4.64 -7.85 -5.31
C LEU A 142 3.98 -6.78 -6.21
N GLY A 143 3.90 -7.03 -7.53
CA GLY A 143 3.21 -6.14 -8.46
C GLY A 143 1.72 -5.98 -8.12
N SER A 144 1.03 -7.09 -7.82
CA SER A 144 -0.39 -7.05 -7.45
C SER A 144 -0.64 -6.34 -6.11
N LEU A 145 0.27 -6.48 -5.14
CA LEU A 145 0.20 -5.72 -3.88
C LEU A 145 0.43 -4.23 -4.11
N TYR A 146 1.33 -3.87 -5.03
CA TYR A 146 1.54 -2.48 -5.43
C TYR A 146 0.28 -1.87 -6.05
N GLU A 147 -0.31 -2.55 -7.05
CA GLU A 147 -1.56 -2.11 -7.69
C GLU A 147 -2.70 -1.96 -6.67
N GLN A 148 -2.83 -2.91 -5.75
CA GLN A 148 -3.83 -2.85 -4.68
C GLN A 148 -3.59 -1.67 -3.73
N LEU A 149 -2.35 -1.38 -3.39
CA LEU A 149 -2.00 -0.22 -2.58
C LEU A 149 -2.36 1.08 -3.29
N ASP A 150 -1.98 1.22 -4.56
CA ASP A 150 -2.25 2.43 -5.36
C ASP A 150 -3.75 2.71 -5.48
N LEU A 151 -4.55 1.66 -5.66
CA LEU A 151 -6.01 1.78 -5.76
C LEU A 151 -6.68 2.21 -4.45
N PHE A 152 -6.19 1.78 -3.30
CA PHE A 152 -6.92 1.95 -2.03
C PHE A 152 -6.26 2.89 -1.02
N VAL A 153 -5.07 3.40 -1.33
CA VAL A 153 -4.34 4.26 -0.39
C VAL A 153 -5.10 5.54 -0.07
N ASP A 154 -5.74 6.18 -1.05
CA ASP A 154 -6.49 7.43 -0.86
C ASP A 154 -7.70 7.22 0.06
N PHE A 155 -8.44 6.13 -0.13
CA PHE A 155 -9.55 5.74 0.75
C PHE A 155 -9.09 5.54 2.20
N ILE A 156 -7.95 4.85 2.37
CA ILE A 156 -7.38 4.58 3.70
C ILE A 156 -6.87 5.88 4.33
N MET A 157 -6.24 6.75 3.56
CA MET A 157 -5.72 8.03 4.06
C MET A 157 -6.85 8.96 4.49
N PHE A 158 -7.95 9.02 3.73
CA PHE A 158 -9.15 9.74 4.14
C PHE A 158 -9.70 9.19 5.46
N ALA A 159 -9.92 7.88 5.55
CA ALA A 159 -10.43 7.25 6.77
C ALA A 159 -9.50 7.38 7.99
N ALA A 160 -8.19 7.53 7.76
CA ALA A 160 -7.19 7.70 8.82
C ALA A 160 -7.05 9.15 9.32
N SER A 161 -7.52 10.13 8.54
CA SER A 161 -7.36 11.56 8.83
C SER A 161 -8.68 12.30 9.08
N SER A 162 -9.82 11.66 8.82
CA SER A 162 -11.14 12.30 8.93
C SER A 162 -12.04 11.60 9.95
N PRO A 163 -12.78 12.35 10.78
CA PRO A 163 -13.86 11.80 11.58
C PRO A 163 -15.08 11.39 10.73
N ASP A 164 -15.14 11.85 9.47
CA ASP A 164 -16.21 11.52 8.55
C ASP A 164 -15.97 10.16 7.90
N SER A 165 -17.06 9.48 7.53
CA SER A 165 -16.97 8.18 6.88
C SER A 165 -17.18 8.30 5.38
N MET A 166 -16.30 7.70 4.62
CA MET A 166 -16.50 7.42 3.20
C MET A 166 -17.05 6.00 3.06
N ASP A 167 -18.20 5.83 2.37
CA ASP A 167 -18.67 4.49 2.05
C ASP A 167 -17.76 3.87 0.99
N ILE A 168 -17.38 2.62 1.20
CA ILE A 168 -16.52 1.91 0.24
C ILE A 168 -17.19 1.76 -1.14
N THR A 169 -18.53 1.75 -1.19
CA THR A 169 -19.28 1.68 -2.45
C THR A 169 -19.13 2.96 -3.25
N ASP A 170 -19.16 4.12 -2.61
CA ASP A 170 -18.96 5.42 -3.25
C ASP A 170 -17.54 5.53 -3.77
N TYR A 171 -16.57 5.08 -2.99
CA TYR A 171 -15.18 5.03 -3.46
C TYR A 171 -14.99 4.07 -4.64
N MET A 172 -15.66 2.91 -4.67
CA MET A 172 -15.61 1.99 -5.81
C MET A 172 -16.26 2.59 -7.06
N ASN A 173 -17.36 3.34 -6.91
CA ASN A 173 -17.97 4.06 -8.02
C ASN A 173 -17.02 5.13 -8.58
N TYR A 174 -16.34 5.88 -7.70
CA TYR A 174 -15.30 6.82 -8.11
C TYR A 174 -14.18 6.12 -8.88
N LEU A 175 -13.67 4.98 -8.41
CA LEU A 175 -12.62 4.23 -9.13
C LEU A 175 -13.08 3.80 -10.53
N ASP A 176 -14.33 3.38 -10.69
CA ASP A 176 -14.90 3.03 -12.00
C ASP A 176 -14.98 4.26 -12.92
N GLU A 177 -15.38 5.43 -12.41
CA GLU A 177 -15.46 6.68 -13.16
C GLU A 177 -14.09 7.18 -13.63
N VAL A 178 -13.05 7.04 -12.80
CA VAL A 178 -11.68 7.49 -13.13
C VAL A 178 -10.85 6.45 -13.85
N SER A 179 -11.38 5.25 -14.06
CA SER A 179 -10.63 4.13 -14.67
C SER A 179 -10.09 4.46 -16.07
N ASP A 180 -10.82 5.25 -16.84
CA ASP A 180 -10.47 5.68 -18.18
C ASP A 180 -9.68 7.00 -18.23
N LEU A 181 -9.51 7.69 -17.08
CA LEU A 181 -8.76 8.94 -16.99
C LEU A 181 -7.26 8.67 -16.92
N ASN A 182 -6.52 9.18 -17.89
CA ASN A 182 -5.06 9.07 -17.92
C ASN A 182 -4.36 10.30 -17.33
N ASP A 183 -5.08 11.41 -17.19
CA ASP A 183 -4.54 12.65 -16.66
C ASP A 183 -4.65 12.67 -15.12
N PHE A 184 -3.53 12.95 -14.47
CA PHE A 184 -3.43 12.99 -13.00
C PHE A 184 -4.31 14.10 -12.40
N GLU A 185 -4.33 15.29 -13.04
CA GLU A 185 -5.11 16.43 -12.53
C GLU A 185 -6.62 16.18 -12.66
N GLU A 186 -7.05 15.46 -13.70
CA GLU A 186 -8.46 15.07 -13.85
C GLU A 186 -8.86 14.06 -12.77
N ARG A 187 -8.01 13.10 -12.46
CA ARG A 187 -8.24 12.13 -11.37
C ARG A 187 -8.26 12.81 -10.00
N LEU A 188 -7.37 13.75 -9.76
CA LEU A 188 -7.32 14.50 -8.51
C LEU A 188 -8.60 15.32 -8.32
N ARG A 189 -9.05 16.07 -9.36
CA ARG A 189 -10.30 16.82 -9.30
C ARG A 189 -11.54 15.95 -9.05
N ALA A 190 -11.58 14.75 -9.64
CA ALA A 190 -12.67 13.82 -9.39
C ALA A 190 -12.66 13.33 -7.93
N TYR A 191 -11.47 13.09 -7.34
CA TYR A 191 -11.33 12.72 -5.94
C TYR A 191 -11.73 13.86 -4.98
N GLU A 192 -11.33 15.09 -5.29
CA GLU A 192 -11.74 16.29 -4.55
C GLU A 192 -13.24 16.49 -4.59
N GLY A 193 -13.88 16.21 -5.75
CA GLY A 193 -15.33 16.21 -5.90
C GLY A 193 -16.01 15.21 -4.96
N LEU A 194 -15.53 13.97 -4.93
CA LEU A 194 -16.03 12.93 -4.01
C LEU A 194 -15.93 13.36 -2.54
N ILE A 195 -14.79 13.92 -2.14
CA ILE A 195 -14.61 14.41 -0.77
C ILE A 195 -15.58 15.54 -0.45
N THR A 196 -15.75 16.48 -1.39
CA THR A 196 -16.70 17.60 -1.25
C THR A 196 -18.11 17.10 -1.02
N GLU A 197 -18.60 16.14 -1.81
CA GLU A 197 -19.92 15.54 -1.64
C GLU A 197 -20.10 14.90 -0.26
N ILE A 198 -19.11 14.17 0.20
CA ILE A 198 -19.12 13.52 1.53
C ILE A 198 -19.21 14.58 2.65
N MET A 199 -18.43 15.66 2.55
CA MET A 199 -18.42 16.74 3.54
C MET A 199 -19.77 17.47 3.56
N GLU A 200 -20.37 17.76 2.40
CA GLU A 200 -21.69 18.38 2.29
C GLU A 200 -22.79 17.50 2.89
N GLU A 201 -22.77 16.18 2.63
CA GLU A 201 -23.72 15.22 3.21
C GLU A 201 -23.65 15.17 4.74
N ASN A 202 -22.44 15.36 5.29
CA ASN A 202 -22.21 15.43 6.75
C ASN A 202 -22.47 16.82 7.33
N GLY A 203 -22.90 17.80 6.50
CA GLY A 203 -23.27 19.14 6.94
C GLY A 203 -22.09 20.05 7.25
N ILE A 204 -20.94 19.77 6.68
CA ILE A 204 -19.72 20.58 6.78
C ILE A 204 -19.77 21.62 5.64
N GLU A 205 -19.84 22.91 6.01
CA GLU A 205 -19.71 23.99 5.04
C GLU A 205 -18.23 24.11 4.64
N ILE A 206 -17.94 23.90 3.35
CA ILE A 206 -16.62 24.15 2.79
C ILE A 206 -16.53 25.64 2.53
N GLU A 207 -15.70 26.37 3.29
CA GLU A 207 -15.38 27.77 2.94
C GLU A 207 -14.60 27.76 1.61
N ASP A 208 -15.15 28.43 0.60
CA ASP A 208 -14.44 28.64 -0.67
C ASP A 208 -13.07 29.25 -0.36
N VAL A 209 -12.00 28.48 -0.63
CA VAL A 209 -10.64 29.03 -0.60
C VAL A 209 -10.57 30.06 -1.72
N PRO A 210 -10.34 31.36 -1.43
CA PRO A 210 -10.26 32.35 -2.51
C PRO A 210 -9.14 31.95 -3.46
N ASP A 211 -9.46 31.93 -4.76
CA ASP A 211 -8.49 31.75 -5.82
C ASP A 211 -7.34 32.76 -5.64
N GLU A 212 -6.13 32.27 -5.32
CA GLU A 212 -4.95 33.12 -5.14
C GLU A 212 -4.48 33.82 -6.44
N ASP A 213 -5.20 33.66 -7.55
CA ASP A 213 -4.80 34.13 -8.88
C ASP A 213 -5.32 35.55 -9.24
N GLU A 214 -5.99 36.29 -8.35
CA GLU A 214 -6.53 37.63 -8.67
C GLU A 214 -5.68 38.84 -8.17
N GLU A 215 -4.46 38.67 -7.67
CA GLU A 215 -3.61 39.79 -7.25
C GLU A 215 -2.32 39.97 -8.11
N GLU A 216 -2.43 40.08 -9.44
CA GLU A 216 -1.36 40.68 -10.27
C GLU A 216 -1.91 41.43 -11.48
N GLU A 217 -2.72 42.51 -11.29
CA GLU A 217 -2.79 43.63 -12.26
C GLU A 217 -3.25 44.89 -11.51
N ASP A 218 -2.31 45.78 -11.34
CA ASP A 218 -2.43 47.26 -11.32
C ASP A 218 -1.47 47.95 -10.35
N THR A 219 -0.23 48.08 -10.75
CA THR A 219 0.58 49.27 -10.37
C THR A 219 1.62 49.61 -11.45
N GLU A 220 1.18 50.11 -12.59
CA GLU A 220 1.97 51.03 -13.40
C GLU A 220 1.24 52.36 -13.56
N SER A 221 1.71 53.35 -12.83
CA SER A 221 1.55 54.76 -13.17
C SER A 221 2.63 55.60 -12.54
#